data_ca7539ca0ada08e7e3601a201defb6ac
#
_entry.id   ca7539ca0ada08e7e3601a201defb6ac
#
_cell.length_a   1.000
_cell.length_b   1.000
_cell.length_c   1.000
_cell.angle_alpha   90.00
_cell.angle_beta   90.00
_cell.angle_gamma   90.00
#
_symmetry.space_group_name_H-M   'P 1'
#
loop_
_entity.id
_entity.type
_entity.pdbx_description
1 polymer ?
#
loop_
_entity_poly.entity_id
_entity_poly.type
_entity_poly.pdbx_seq_one_letter_code
_entity_poly.pdbx_strand_id
1 'polypeptide(L)'
;AVRGATQQAVSSQVSEMYRIVSENERMAELINRALNGASKSDLSEADYVSFWNFQMMGLRRIENIYLQFKNGLLTEDAFSRIGMGIYRTKLVREVWEERRGDFEKDFVIFFENLRDNE
;
A
#
# COMPACT_ATOMS: atom_id res chain seq x y z
N ALA A 1 7.00 -25.30 -2.39
CA ALA A 1 5.65 -25.41 -2.86
C ALA A 1 4.76 -24.29 -2.31
N VAL A 2 4.30 -24.38 -1.04
CA VAL A 2 3.41 -23.35 -0.46
C VAL A 2 4.11 -21.99 -0.37
N ARG A 3 5.35 -21.99 0.13
CA ARG A 3 6.12 -20.75 0.28
C ARG A 3 6.44 -20.11 -1.08
N GLY A 4 6.77 -20.92 -2.09
CA GLY A 4 7.02 -20.44 -3.45
C GLY A 4 5.78 -19.84 -4.08
N ALA A 5 4.60 -20.48 -3.90
CA ALA A 5 3.34 -19.97 -4.41
C ALA A 5 2.96 -18.62 -3.75
N THR A 6 3.22 -18.48 -2.44
CA THR A 6 2.97 -17.22 -1.71
C THR A 6 3.85 -16.10 -2.23
N GLN A 7 5.14 -16.36 -2.43
CA GLN A 7 6.07 -15.35 -2.97
C GLN A 7 5.67 -14.94 -4.38
N GLN A 8 5.22 -15.88 -5.19
CA GLN A 8 4.77 -15.60 -6.55
C GLN A 8 3.53 -14.70 -6.56
N ALA A 9 2.57 -14.95 -5.66
CA ALA A 9 1.37 -14.12 -5.54
C ALA A 9 1.72 -12.68 -5.14
N VAL A 10 2.63 -12.51 -4.17
CA VAL A 10 3.09 -11.19 -3.74
C VAL A 10 3.80 -10.46 -4.89
N SER A 11 4.66 -11.15 -5.63
CA SER A 11 5.35 -10.58 -6.79
C SER A 11 4.39 -10.16 -7.89
N SER A 12 3.32 -10.94 -8.13
CA SER A 12 2.28 -10.60 -9.10
C SER A 12 1.53 -9.33 -8.71
N GLN A 13 1.26 -9.13 -7.41
CA GLN A 13 0.63 -7.90 -6.92
C GLN A 13 1.53 -6.69 -7.18
N VAL A 14 2.83 -6.80 -6.93
CA VAL A 14 3.79 -5.72 -7.20
C VAL A 14 3.85 -5.40 -8.68
N SER A 15 3.93 -6.43 -9.53
CA SER A 15 3.99 -6.27 -10.98
C SER A 15 2.74 -5.56 -11.51
N GLU A 16 1.56 -5.90 -10.98
CA GLU A 16 0.31 -5.26 -11.37
C GLU A 16 0.30 -3.78 -11.02
N MET A 17 0.81 -3.41 -9.83
CA MET A 17 0.91 -2.01 -9.41
C MET A 17 1.83 -1.22 -10.33
N TYR A 18 2.99 -1.77 -10.67
CA TYR A 18 3.93 -1.11 -11.60
C TYR A 18 3.30 -0.96 -12.99
N ARG A 19 2.57 -1.97 -13.45
CA ARG A 19 1.89 -1.92 -14.74
C ARG A 19 0.87 -0.78 -14.78
N ILE A 20 0.05 -0.66 -13.74
CA ILE A 20 -0.96 0.41 -13.66
C ILE A 20 -0.30 1.77 -13.74
N VAL A 21 0.77 2.00 -12.98
CA VAL A 21 1.46 3.30 -12.98
C VAL A 21 2.10 3.57 -14.34
N SER A 22 2.73 2.57 -14.97
CA SER A 22 3.40 2.76 -16.26
C SER A 22 2.43 3.00 -17.41
N GLU A 23 1.19 2.49 -17.31
CA GLU A 23 0.16 2.64 -18.33
C GLU A 23 -0.81 3.80 -18.05
N ASN A 24 -0.76 4.39 -16.88
CA ASN A 24 -1.69 5.42 -16.46
C ASN A 24 -0.92 6.67 -15.98
N GLU A 25 -0.69 7.58 -16.91
CA GLU A 25 0.03 8.82 -16.64
C GLU A 25 -0.63 9.63 -15.53
N ARG A 26 -1.98 9.64 -15.47
CA ARG A 26 -2.70 10.36 -14.44
C ARG A 26 -2.37 9.82 -13.05
N MET A 27 -2.30 8.50 -12.88
CA MET A 27 -1.93 7.90 -11.60
C MET A 27 -0.50 8.25 -11.21
N ALA A 28 0.42 8.25 -12.16
CA ALA A 28 1.80 8.67 -11.91
C ALA A 28 1.86 10.11 -11.41
N GLU A 29 1.07 11.01 -12.00
CA GLU A 29 0.98 12.41 -11.55
C GLU A 29 0.44 12.52 -10.14
N LEU A 30 -0.61 11.75 -9.81
CA LEU A 30 -1.20 11.77 -8.47
C LEU A 30 -0.23 11.27 -7.41
N ILE A 31 0.52 10.22 -7.71
CA ILE A 31 1.56 9.71 -6.82
C ILE A 31 2.63 10.78 -6.61
N ASN A 32 3.07 11.43 -7.68
CA ASN A 32 4.06 12.50 -7.58
C ASN A 32 3.56 13.66 -6.72
N ARG A 33 2.30 14.04 -6.86
CA ARG A 33 1.69 15.09 -6.03
C ARG A 33 1.67 14.68 -4.56
N ALA A 34 1.34 13.42 -4.26
CA ALA A 34 1.37 12.90 -2.90
C ALA A 34 2.78 13.00 -2.31
N LEU A 35 3.80 12.59 -3.06
CA LEU A 35 5.19 12.66 -2.64
C LEU A 35 5.65 14.10 -2.40
N ASN A 36 5.02 15.07 -3.04
CA ASN A 36 5.31 16.50 -2.88
C ASN A 36 4.40 17.21 -1.88
N GLY A 37 3.69 16.46 -1.05
CA GLY A 37 2.96 17.02 0.09
C GLY A 37 1.51 17.39 -0.16
N ALA A 38 0.92 16.99 -1.29
CA ALA A 38 -0.50 17.26 -1.55
C ALA A 38 -1.40 16.61 -0.50
N SER A 39 -2.54 17.26 -0.23
CA SER A 39 -3.58 16.72 0.63
C SER A 39 -4.82 16.37 -0.19
N LYS A 40 -5.78 15.70 0.44
CA LYS A 40 -7.06 15.35 -0.18
C LYS A 40 -7.74 16.57 -0.78
N SER A 41 -7.69 17.71 -0.09
CA SER A 41 -8.33 18.94 -0.56
C SER A 41 -7.70 19.51 -1.83
N ASP A 42 -6.49 19.07 -2.19
CA ASP A 42 -5.81 19.52 -3.40
C ASP A 42 -6.23 18.72 -4.65
N LEU A 43 -6.99 17.64 -4.47
CA LEU A 43 -7.42 16.79 -5.57
C LEU A 43 -8.90 16.98 -5.86
N SER A 44 -9.28 16.78 -7.14
CA SER A 44 -10.69 16.64 -7.48
C SER A 44 -11.24 15.36 -6.84
N GLU A 45 -12.55 15.29 -6.68
CA GLU A 45 -13.20 14.11 -6.15
C GLU A 45 -12.87 12.86 -6.96
N ALA A 46 -12.91 12.95 -8.29
CA ALA A 46 -12.59 11.84 -9.18
C ALA A 46 -11.14 11.38 -9.03
N ASP A 47 -10.20 12.33 -8.94
CA ASP A 47 -8.79 12.00 -8.74
C ASP A 47 -8.55 11.32 -7.39
N TYR A 48 -9.22 11.81 -6.35
CA TYR A 48 -9.08 11.21 -5.02
C TYR A 48 -9.62 9.78 -5.01
N VAL A 49 -10.77 9.53 -5.64
CA VAL A 49 -11.33 8.19 -5.75
C VAL A 49 -10.37 7.26 -6.48
N SER A 50 -9.82 7.68 -7.60
CA SER A 50 -8.82 6.88 -8.33
C SER A 50 -7.60 6.59 -7.47
N PHE A 51 -7.12 7.60 -6.75
CA PHE A 51 -5.94 7.49 -5.92
C PHE A 51 -6.15 6.52 -4.76
N TRP A 52 -7.25 6.66 -4.00
CA TRP A 52 -7.44 5.78 -2.84
C TRP A 52 -7.71 4.34 -3.26
N ASN A 53 -8.38 4.12 -4.39
CA ASN A 53 -8.54 2.77 -4.93
C ASN A 53 -7.20 2.12 -5.26
N PHE A 54 -6.30 2.89 -5.89
CA PHE A 54 -4.95 2.39 -6.18
C PHE A 54 -4.18 2.10 -4.89
N GLN A 55 -4.29 2.98 -3.89
CA GLN A 55 -3.61 2.77 -2.61
C GLN A 55 -4.13 1.51 -1.89
N MET A 56 -5.41 1.20 -2.04
CA MET A 56 -5.96 -0.03 -1.47
C MET A 56 -5.29 -1.29 -2.02
N MET A 57 -4.89 -1.29 -3.30
CA MET A 57 -4.10 -2.40 -3.84
C MET A 57 -2.81 -2.60 -3.04
N GLY A 58 -2.09 -1.51 -2.78
CA GLY A 58 -0.85 -1.56 -2.02
C GLY A 58 -1.07 -2.00 -0.58
N LEU A 59 -2.10 -1.48 0.06
CA LEU A 59 -2.43 -1.83 1.44
C LEU A 59 -2.86 -3.30 1.55
N ARG A 60 -3.65 -3.80 0.62
CA ARG A 60 -4.02 -5.23 0.58
C ARG A 60 -2.81 -6.13 0.34
N ARG A 61 -1.85 -5.66 -0.45
CA ARG A 61 -0.59 -6.39 -0.63
C ARG A 61 0.16 -6.50 0.69
N ILE A 62 0.27 -5.40 1.44
CA ILE A 62 0.95 -5.42 2.75
C ILE A 62 0.21 -6.30 3.74
N GLU A 63 -1.13 -6.24 3.74
CA GLU A 63 -1.95 -7.11 4.56
C GLU A 63 -1.69 -8.59 4.23
N ASN A 64 -1.61 -8.92 2.94
CA ASN A 64 -1.31 -10.29 2.50
C ASN A 64 0.06 -10.75 2.99
N ILE A 65 1.07 -9.90 2.90
CA ILE A 65 2.42 -10.20 3.43
C ILE A 65 2.34 -10.45 4.94
N TYR A 66 1.61 -9.61 5.66
CA TYR A 66 1.43 -9.74 7.10
C TYR A 66 0.77 -11.08 7.47
N LEU A 67 -0.31 -11.44 6.77
CA LEU A 67 -1.02 -12.70 7.04
C LEU A 67 -0.11 -13.92 6.77
N GLN A 68 0.65 -13.88 5.70
CA GLN A 68 1.58 -14.95 5.38
C GLN A 68 2.74 -15.02 6.38
N PHE A 69 3.21 -13.89 6.87
CA PHE A 69 4.20 -13.83 7.93
C PHE A 69 3.65 -14.46 9.22
N LYS A 70 2.43 -14.10 9.62
CA LYS A 70 1.80 -14.67 10.82
C LYS A 70 1.61 -16.18 10.71
N ASN A 71 1.36 -16.67 9.50
CA ASN A 71 1.18 -18.10 9.25
C ASN A 71 2.49 -18.85 9.01
N GLY A 72 3.63 -18.18 9.19
CA GLY A 72 4.94 -18.81 9.05
C GLY A 72 5.39 -19.07 7.61
N LEU A 73 4.69 -18.52 6.62
CA LEU A 73 5.00 -18.72 5.20
C LEU A 73 6.02 -17.73 4.65
N LEU A 74 6.21 -16.60 5.34
CA LEU A 74 7.22 -15.59 5.02
C LEU A 74 7.97 -15.22 6.28
N THR A 75 9.19 -14.71 6.11
CA THR A 75 10.00 -14.20 7.22
C THR A 75 9.79 -12.70 7.37
N GLU A 76 10.20 -12.15 8.52
CA GLU A 76 10.13 -10.71 8.79
C GLU A 76 10.86 -9.89 7.74
N ASP A 77 11.87 -10.45 7.10
CA ASP A 77 12.64 -9.81 6.03
C ASP A 77 11.76 -9.33 4.87
N ALA A 78 10.59 -9.94 4.67
CA ALA A 78 9.67 -9.53 3.62
C ALA A 78 9.22 -8.07 3.76
N PHE A 79 9.16 -7.53 4.99
CA PHE A 79 8.74 -6.16 5.24
C PHE A 79 9.80 -5.13 4.89
N SER A 80 11.08 -5.51 4.92
CA SER A 80 12.17 -4.60 4.58
C SER A 80 12.18 -4.20 3.10
N ARG A 81 11.45 -4.95 2.27
CA ARG A 81 11.39 -4.73 0.82
C ARG A 81 10.19 -3.90 0.40
N ILE A 82 9.36 -3.49 1.35
CA ILE A 82 8.19 -2.65 1.06
C ILE A 82 8.64 -1.19 1.08
N GLY A 83 8.36 -0.46 -0.01
CA GLY A 83 8.62 0.97 -0.06
C GLY A 83 7.60 1.72 0.77
N MET A 84 7.93 2.02 2.01
CA MET A 84 7.00 2.67 2.95
C MET A 84 6.86 4.18 2.75
N GLY A 85 7.72 4.81 1.97
CA GLY A 85 7.74 6.26 1.80
C GLY A 85 6.40 6.87 1.38
N ILE A 86 5.72 6.25 0.42
CA ILE A 86 4.43 6.73 -0.06
C ILE A 86 3.37 6.69 1.04
N TYR A 87 3.42 5.69 1.93
CA TYR A 87 2.44 5.54 3.00
C TYR A 87 2.63 6.55 4.13
N ARG A 88 3.77 7.21 4.19
CA ARG A 88 4.07 8.28 5.16
C ARG A 88 3.64 9.66 4.67
N THR A 89 3.25 9.79 3.41
CA THR A 89 2.78 11.06 2.86
C THR A 89 1.46 11.48 3.49
N LYS A 90 1.21 12.79 3.49
CA LYS A 90 -0.03 13.34 4.03
C LYS A 90 -1.27 12.73 3.34
N LEU A 91 -1.24 12.65 2.02
CA LEU A 91 -2.38 12.16 1.25
C LEU A 91 -2.70 10.70 1.57
N VAL A 92 -1.70 9.84 1.66
CA VAL A 92 -1.94 8.42 1.98
C VAL A 92 -2.34 8.25 3.45
N ARG A 93 -1.83 9.08 4.36
CA ARG A 93 -2.31 9.07 5.75
C ARG A 93 -3.80 9.42 5.83
N GLU A 94 -4.26 10.37 5.01
CA GLU A 94 -5.68 10.71 4.93
C GLU A 94 -6.52 9.54 4.40
N VAL A 95 -6.04 8.86 3.35
CA VAL A 95 -6.67 7.64 2.83
C VAL A 95 -6.76 6.59 3.93
N TRP A 96 -5.65 6.36 4.64
CA TRP A 96 -5.61 5.35 5.70
C TRP A 96 -6.62 5.64 6.82
N GLU A 97 -6.70 6.88 7.27
CA GLU A 97 -7.65 7.25 8.32
C GLU A 97 -9.10 6.97 7.91
N GLU A 98 -9.43 7.16 6.64
CA GLU A 98 -10.77 6.88 6.14
C GLU A 98 -11.03 5.39 5.92
N ARG A 99 -9.99 4.59 5.64
CA ARG A 99 -10.13 3.19 5.21
C ARG A 99 -9.64 2.16 6.20
N ARG A 100 -8.99 2.57 7.29
CA ARG A 100 -8.43 1.64 8.26
C ARG A 100 -9.47 0.68 8.85
N GLY A 101 -10.71 1.10 8.94
CA GLY A 101 -11.80 0.26 9.44
C GLY A 101 -12.13 -0.93 8.54
N ASP A 102 -11.62 -0.96 7.29
CA ASP A 102 -11.83 -2.07 6.36
C ASP A 102 -10.82 -3.20 6.60
N PHE A 103 -9.89 -3.02 7.54
CA PHE A 103 -8.82 -3.98 7.83
C PHE A 103 -8.99 -4.57 9.23
N GLU A 104 -8.41 -5.76 9.43
CA GLU A 104 -8.38 -6.41 10.74
C GLU A 104 -7.60 -5.55 11.74
N LYS A 105 -8.06 -5.53 13.00
CA LYS A 105 -7.44 -4.72 14.06
C LYS A 105 -5.96 -4.97 14.24
N ASP A 106 -5.55 -6.24 14.23
CA ASP A 106 -4.13 -6.60 14.43
C ASP A 106 -3.27 -6.07 13.29
N PHE A 107 -3.80 -6.12 12.07
CA PHE A 107 -3.09 -5.55 10.92
C PHE A 107 -2.98 -4.03 11.03
N VAL A 108 -4.04 -3.35 11.47
CA VAL A 108 -4.02 -1.89 11.66
C VAL A 108 -2.88 -1.49 12.60
N ILE A 109 -2.77 -2.16 13.74
CA ILE A 109 -1.72 -1.89 14.73
C ILE A 109 -0.34 -2.16 14.11
N PHE A 110 -0.19 -3.30 13.45
CA PHE A 110 1.06 -3.69 12.79
C PHE A 110 1.48 -2.68 11.73
N PHE A 111 0.55 -2.31 10.85
CA PHE A 111 0.82 -1.37 9.76
C PHE A 111 1.23 0.00 10.28
N GLU A 112 0.51 0.52 11.27
CA GLU A 112 0.82 1.84 11.82
C GLU A 112 2.19 1.85 12.49
N ASN A 113 2.56 0.77 13.16
CA ASN A 113 3.91 0.64 13.73
C ASN A 113 4.98 0.57 12.63
N LEU A 114 4.73 -0.20 11.59
CA LEU A 114 5.66 -0.33 10.45
C LEU A 114 5.85 1.03 9.76
N ARG A 115 4.77 1.75 9.54
CA ARG A 115 4.80 3.07 8.91
C ARG A 115 5.55 4.09 9.77
N ASP A 116 5.34 4.10 11.07
CA ASP A 116 5.82 5.15 11.97
C ASP A 116 7.21 4.88 12.55
N ASN A 117 7.72 3.67 12.42
CA ASN A 117 9.07 3.31 12.85
C ASN A 117 10.01 3.24 11.65
N GLU A 118 10.76 4.29 11.45
CA GLU A 118 11.76 4.36 10.37
C GLU A 118 13.05 3.62 10.71
#